data_10cb41b963c6369bc6d65e680e1e1f06
#
_entry.id   10cb41b963c6369bc6d65e680e1e1f06
#
_cell.length_a   1.000
_cell.length_b   1.000
_cell.length_c   1.000
_cell.angle_alpha   90.00
_cell.angle_beta   90.00
_cell.angle_gamma   90.00
#
_symmetry.space_group_name_H-M   'P 1'
#
loop_
_entity.id
_entity.type
_entity.pdbx_description
1 polymer ?
#
loop_
_entity_poly.entity_id
_entity_poly.type
_entity_poly.pdbx_seq_one_letter_code
_entity_poly.pdbx_strand_id
1 'polypeptide(L)'
;MKKRAISALLVIIISFTALSGRLYYISSSADFVSVQPHIRVRELGTKKGTIYDRNGSPLTNTESKTILCAKPTTKNSVLVSSLKGKKFAKSTILKGYFTSFFIEDSKSVTQNDDTRCFEIFERYSDNVALHILGYTDIDGNGVTGIEKYYQNEISKHNGSLSVAYSADALGRMLIGEAVEVRDDNYYSKGGIMLTLDRKIQIITENALKNGKIDKGAAVVLDVESSAILACASTPIYERDNIEKHLDSPDSPFLNRAIESFPVGSVFKPVTAAAALESNITLSEYNCIGYIEKSGNNFKCNKTEGHGNIDFNTAIAMSCNPYFIEYSTQAGAKKLLKTAKALGFGKRIDLGNDFITPSGSLPTTEELNSAAAVGNLGFGQGKLTASPLQIAACFATIANGGIYNEPYLYKGEIDKNGNLTPTIQNDGKRVLSKSTCRTIKNAMAKTTTEGTGTGAYTSLFDSCTKTATAQSGQYDENGVEIKYCWFVGFFPIEKPRYVICILKENGSSGGTDGAPVFKEISENIYINDMN
;
A
#
# COMPACT_ATOMS: atom_id res chain seq x y z
N MET A 1 88.77 42.92 13.05
CA MET A 1 87.41 43.02 12.47
C MET A 1 87.27 42.38 11.11
N LYS A 2 88.21 42.60 10.10
CA LYS A 2 88.04 42.03 8.71
C LYS A 2 87.93 40.51 8.65
N LYS A 3 88.74 39.74 9.44
CA LYS A 3 88.58 38.25 9.45
C LYS A 3 87.22 37.73 9.92
N ARG A 4 86.64 38.34 10.89
CA ARG A 4 85.28 37.96 11.43
C ARG A 4 84.17 38.29 10.44
N ALA A 5 84.32 39.43 9.72
CA ALA A 5 83.32 39.77 8.66
C ALA A 5 83.39 38.82 7.47
N ILE A 6 84.63 38.38 7.06
CA ILE A 6 84.82 37.41 6.00
C ILE A 6 84.23 36.02 6.39
N SER A 7 84.49 35.61 7.63
CA SER A 7 83.88 34.34 8.14
C SER A 7 82.35 34.39 8.17
N ALA A 8 81.78 35.51 8.58
CA ALA A 8 80.29 35.67 8.58
C ALA A 8 79.73 35.66 7.15
N LEU A 9 80.44 36.32 6.19
CA LEU A 9 80.04 36.31 4.77
C LEU A 9 80.12 34.91 4.16
N LEU A 10 81.17 34.13 4.46
CA LEU A 10 81.29 32.74 4.02
C LEU A 10 80.17 31.86 4.59
N VAL A 11 79.76 31.99 5.86
CA VAL A 11 78.64 31.23 6.42
C VAL A 11 77.32 31.58 5.73
N ILE A 12 77.09 32.83 5.43
CA ILE A 12 75.91 33.29 4.70
C ILE A 12 75.89 32.70 3.28
N ILE A 13 76.98 32.73 2.57
CA ILE A 13 77.09 32.17 1.21
C ILE A 13 76.85 30.66 1.20
N ILE A 14 77.46 29.92 2.16
CA ILE A 14 77.27 28.48 2.29
C ILE A 14 75.80 28.16 2.58
N SER A 15 75.19 28.93 3.52
CA SER A 15 73.77 28.75 3.87
C SER A 15 72.84 29.01 2.68
N PHE A 16 73.09 30.06 1.91
CA PHE A 16 72.34 30.38 0.70
C PHE A 16 72.53 29.33 -0.39
N THR A 17 73.77 28.84 -0.59
CA THR A 17 74.05 27.76 -1.56
C THR A 17 73.36 26.47 -1.16
N ALA A 18 73.39 26.12 0.14
CA ALA A 18 72.66 24.94 0.64
C ALA A 18 71.14 25.07 0.49
N LEU A 19 70.61 26.28 0.77
CA LEU A 19 69.18 26.55 0.58
C LEU A 19 68.75 26.48 -0.89
N SER A 20 69.57 27.07 -1.79
CA SER A 20 69.35 27.01 -3.25
C SER A 20 69.45 25.60 -3.78
N GLY A 21 70.44 24.81 -3.32
CA GLY A 21 70.58 23.40 -3.66
C GLY A 21 69.36 22.57 -3.17
N ARG A 22 68.88 22.89 -1.95
CA ARG A 22 67.67 22.22 -1.41
C ARG A 22 66.43 22.60 -2.21
N LEU A 23 66.27 23.87 -2.57
CA LEU A 23 65.16 24.31 -3.43
C LEU A 23 65.20 23.69 -4.82
N TYR A 24 66.41 23.61 -5.41
CA TYR A 24 66.60 22.94 -6.69
C TYR A 24 66.27 21.44 -6.61
N TYR A 25 66.77 20.76 -5.58
CA TYR A 25 66.43 19.35 -5.33
C TYR A 25 64.93 19.14 -5.18
N ILE A 26 64.28 19.97 -4.39
CA ILE A 26 62.81 19.93 -4.19
C ILE A 26 62.11 20.20 -5.53
N SER A 27 62.55 21.19 -6.32
CA SER A 27 61.89 21.53 -7.61
C SER A 27 62.19 20.55 -8.74
N SER A 28 63.27 19.77 -8.68
CA SER A 28 63.68 18.77 -9.67
C SER A 28 63.30 17.34 -9.27
N SER A 29 62.91 17.08 -8.04
CA SER A 29 62.45 15.76 -7.63
C SER A 29 61.10 15.43 -8.29
N ALA A 30 61.01 14.27 -8.88
CA ALA A 30 59.82 13.80 -9.59
C ALA A 30 58.58 13.74 -8.68
N ASP A 31 58.78 13.79 -7.35
CA ASP A 31 57.70 13.85 -6.35
C ASP A 31 56.97 15.21 -6.31
N PHE A 32 57.50 16.25 -7.02
CA PHE A 32 56.77 17.50 -7.29
C PHE A 32 55.82 17.39 -8.48
N VAL A 33 55.77 16.22 -9.12
CA VAL A 33 54.80 15.95 -10.16
C VAL A 33 53.47 15.67 -9.52
N SER A 34 52.59 16.61 -9.70
CA SER A 34 51.17 16.56 -9.36
C SER A 34 50.88 16.48 -7.86
N VAL A 35 50.86 17.62 -7.20
CA VAL A 35 49.76 17.83 -6.23
C VAL A 35 48.50 17.62 -7.07
N GLN A 36 48.06 16.36 -7.16
CA GLN A 36 46.76 16.11 -7.74
C GLN A 36 45.76 16.89 -6.88
N PRO A 37 44.98 17.77 -7.48
CA PRO A 37 44.01 18.51 -6.70
C PRO A 37 43.12 17.48 -5.95
N HIS A 38 42.93 17.68 -4.68
CA HIS A 38 42.07 16.79 -3.92
C HIS A 38 40.64 16.91 -4.46
N ILE A 39 40.17 15.85 -5.14
CA ILE A 39 38.80 15.79 -5.61
C ILE A 39 37.90 15.64 -4.39
N ARG A 40 37.03 16.60 -4.19
CA ARG A 40 35.96 16.54 -3.21
C ARG A 40 34.68 16.12 -3.90
N VAL A 41 34.03 15.08 -3.37
CA VAL A 41 32.71 14.63 -3.81
C VAL A 41 31.71 15.10 -2.75
N ARG A 42 30.68 15.79 -3.21
CA ARG A 42 29.55 16.19 -2.36
C ARG A 42 28.30 15.49 -2.86
N GLU A 43 27.76 14.60 -2.06
CA GLU A 43 26.47 13.98 -2.32
C GLU A 43 25.37 15.04 -2.18
N LEU A 44 24.45 15.06 -3.14
CA LEU A 44 23.30 15.94 -3.17
C LEU A 44 22.04 15.19 -2.75
N GLY A 45 21.94 13.92 -3.11
CA GLY A 45 20.84 13.06 -2.73
C GLY A 45 20.96 11.64 -3.26
N THR A 46 20.25 10.75 -2.59
CA THR A 46 20.03 9.36 -3.03
C THR A 46 18.55 9.16 -3.36
N LYS A 47 18.26 8.24 -4.27
CA LYS A 47 16.91 7.84 -4.63
C LYS A 47 16.80 6.33 -4.63
N LYS A 48 15.84 5.76 -3.91
CA LYS A 48 15.48 4.35 -4.06
C LYS A 48 14.68 4.14 -5.34
N GLY A 49 14.73 2.94 -5.90
CA GLY A 49 13.89 2.54 -7.02
C GLY A 49 12.43 2.92 -6.78
N THR A 50 11.76 3.44 -7.81
CA THR A 50 10.39 3.96 -7.68
C THR A 50 9.37 2.82 -7.63
N ILE A 51 8.36 2.94 -6.78
CA ILE A 51 7.20 2.06 -6.78
C ILE A 51 6.12 2.76 -7.62
N TYR A 52 5.64 2.07 -8.65
CA TYR A 52 4.62 2.55 -9.58
C TYR A 52 3.28 1.86 -9.35
N ASP A 53 2.20 2.56 -9.65
CA ASP A 53 0.88 1.98 -9.80
C ASP A 53 0.76 1.20 -11.13
N ARG A 54 -0.39 0.55 -11.34
CA ARG A 54 -0.65 -0.26 -12.55
C ARG A 54 -0.60 0.51 -13.87
N ASN A 55 -0.75 1.84 -13.81
CA ASN A 55 -0.79 2.75 -14.95
C ASN A 55 0.55 3.46 -15.18
N GLY A 56 1.57 3.16 -14.37
CA GLY A 56 2.89 3.81 -14.44
C GLY A 56 2.96 5.14 -13.70
N SER A 57 1.94 5.48 -12.90
CA SER A 57 2.01 6.65 -12.02
C SER A 57 2.84 6.32 -10.77
N PRO A 58 3.77 7.18 -10.34
CA PRO A 58 4.59 6.91 -9.19
C PRO A 58 3.75 6.96 -7.89
N LEU A 59 3.97 6.00 -7.00
CA LEU A 59 3.45 5.94 -5.63
C LEU A 59 4.50 6.41 -4.61
N THR A 60 5.78 6.42 -5.00
CA THR A 60 6.89 6.97 -4.24
C THR A 60 7.74 7.86 -5.13
N ASN A 61 8.55 8.75 -4.56
CA ASN A 61 9.36 9.74 -5.31
C ASN A 61 8.49 10.68 -6.17
N THR A 62 7.32 11.07 -5.68
CA THR A 62 6.32 11.86 -6.42
C THR A 62 6.60 13.36 -6.40
N GLU A 63 7.27 13.84 -5.37
CA GLU A 63 7.65 15.24 -5.21
C GLU A 63 9.16 15.39 -5.10
N SER A 64 9.65 16.59 -5.37
CA SER A 64 11.05 16.94 -5.25
C SER A 64 11.24 18.30 -4.58
N LYS A 65 12.41 18.49 -3.98
CA LYS A 65 12.91 19.77 -3.48
C LYS A 65 14.09 20.20 -4.32
N THR A 66 14.16 21.48 -4.64
CA THR A 66 15.27 22.01 -5.41
C THR A 66 16.47 22.30 -4.51
N ILE A 67 17.63 21.72 -4.82
CA ILE A 67 18.91 22.06 -4.21
C ILE A 67 19.71 22.96 -5.16
N LEU A 68 20.15 24.10 -4.65
CA LEU A 68 21.04 25.02 -5.33
C LEU A 68 22.49 24.68 -5.00
N CYS A 69 23.31 24.49 -6.02
CA CYS A 69 24.76 24.32 -5.95
C CYS A 69 25.44 25.57 -6.51
N ALA A 70 26.34 26.16 -5.74
CA ALA A 70 27.02 27.41 -6.09
C ALA A 70 28.53 27.33 -5.86
N LYS A 71 29.30 27.72 -6.89
CA LYS A 71 30.75 27.95 -6.80
C LYS A 71 31.06 29.19 -5.95
N PRO A 72 32.23 29.27 -5.32
CA PRO A 72 32.62 30.39 -4.45
C PRO A 72 33.04 31.63 -5.26
N THR A 73 32.08 32.27 -5.94
CA THR A 73 32.33 33.51 -6.70
C THR A 73 31.64 34.71 -6.00
N THR A 74 32.18 35.92 -6.26
CA THR A 74 31.57 37.16 -5.76
C THR A 74 30.11 37.31 -6.24
N LYS A 75 29.83 36.94 -7.50
CA LYS A 75 28.48 36.95 -8.07
C LYS A 75 27.51 36.05 -7.29
N ASN A 76 27.97 34.83 -6.97
CA ASN A 76 27.16 33.89 -6.19
C ASN A 76 26.97 34.33 -4.74
N SER A 77 27.94 35.05 -4.14
CA SER A 77 27.76 35.60 -2.80
C SER A 77 26.64 36.67 -2.76
N VAL A 78 26.49 37.45 -3.82
CA VAL A 78 25.41 38.42 -3.97
C VAL A 78 24.08 37.71 -4.20
N LEU A 79 24.03 36.73 -5.12
CA LEU A 79 22.84 35.92 -5.36
C LEU A 79 22.32 35.27 -4.08
N VAL A 80 23.19 34.57 -3.35
CA VAL A 80 22.81 33.88 -2.11
C VAL A 80 22.36 34.87 -1.04
N SER A 81 22.88 36.12 -1.05
CA SER A 81 22.45 37.18 -0.14
C SER A 81 21.01 37.63 -0.38
N SER A 82 20.51 37.54 -1.62
CA SER A 82 19.12 37.88 -1.95
C SER A 82 18.13 36.77 -1.54
N LEU A 83 18.60 35.57 -1.27
CA LEU A 83 17.75 34.43 -0.85
C LEU A 83 17.50 34.47 0.66
N LYS A 84 16.23 34.45 1.08
CA LYS A 84 15.84 34.51 2.49
C LYS A 84 16.47 33.36 3.32
N GLY A 85 16.96 33.70 4.52
CA GLY A 85 17.44 32.70 5.49
C GLY A 85 18.80 32.06 5.19
N LYS A 86 19.54 32.44 4.14
CA LYS A 86 20.76 31.76 3.69
C LYS A 86 22.08 32.46 4.09
N LYS A 87 22.11 33.14 5.26
CA LYS A 87 23.32 33.85 5.75
C LYS A 87 24.57 32.97 5.87
N PHE A 88 24.40 31.71 6.30
CA PHE A 88 25.48 30.74 6.42
C PHE A 88 26.10 30.42 5.04
N ALA A 89 25.30 30.20 4.01
CA ALA A 89 25.74 29.90 2.66
C ALA A 89 26.59 31.05 2.07
N LYS A 90 26.19 32.31 2.32
CA LYS A 90 27.00 33.49 1.94
C LYS A 90 28.39 33.46 2.57
N SER A 91 28.47 33.22 3.90
CA SER A 91 29.75 33.14 4.60
C SER A 91 30.66 32.03 4.06
N THR A 92 30.06 30.88 3.70
CA THR A 92 30.77 29.73 3.15
C THR A 92 31.37 30.07 1.76
N ILE A 93 30.60 30.71 0.89
CA ILE A 93 31.05 31.17 -0.43
C ILE A 93 32.20 32.18 -0.30
N LEU A 94 32.08 33.17 0.60
CA LEU A 94 33.12 34.18 0.82
C LEU A 94 34.44 33.60 1.33
N LYS A 95 34.38 32.44 2.01
CA LYS A 95 35.58 31.71 2.49
C LYS A 95 36.18 30.79 1.41
N GLY A 96 35.62 30.77 0.19
CA GLY A 96 36.09 29.96 -0.93
C GLY A 96 35.59 28.53 -1.00
N TYR A 97 34.51 28.17 -0.25
CA TYR A 97 33.97 26.81 -0.28
C TYR A 97 32.80 26.68 -1.24
N PHE A 98 32.76 25.57 -1.97
CA PHE A 98 31.58 25.13 -2.71
C PHE A 98 30.41 24.92 -1.75
N THR A 99 29.21 25.35 -2.15
CA THR A 99 28.04 25.34 -1.28
C THR A 99 26.83 24.74 -1.97
N SER A 100 26.06 23.93 -1.24
CA SER A 100 24.75 23.43 -1.68
C SER A 100 23.73 23.57 -0.55
N PHE A 101 22.47 23.97 -0.90
CA PHE A 101 21.38 24.14 0.05
C PHE A 101 20.03 24.16 -0.67
N PHE A 102 18.97 23.77 0.02
CA PHE A 102 17.62 23.79 -0.53
C PHE A 102 17.08 25.21 -0.68
N ILE A 103 16.35 25.43 -1.80
CA ILE A 103 15.65 26.66 -2.12
C ILE A 103 14.16 26.36 -2.44
N GLU A 104 13.31 27.35 -2.21
CA GLU A 104 11.85 27.22 -2.46
C GLU A 104 11.48 27.46 -3.92
N ASP A 105 12.18 28.39 -4.59
CA ASP A 105 11.89 28.78 -5.98
C ASP A 105 13.15 28.75 -6.84
N SER A 106 13.22 27.74 -7.72
CA SER A 106 14.30 27.60 -8.71
C SER A 106 14.24 28.65 -9.82
N LYS A 107 13.06 29.22 -10.10
CA LYS A 107 12.89 30.25 -11.16
C LYS A 107 13.55 31.57 -10.80
N SER A 108 13.77 31.83 -9.52
CA SER A 108 14.49 33.00 -9.04
C SER A 108 16.02 32.95 -9.29
N VAL A 109 16.52 31.82 -9.76
CA VAL A 109 17.96 31.57 -9.96
C VAL A 109 18.28 31.36 -11.43
N THR A 110 19.11 32.24 -12.00
CA THR A 110 19.65 32.03 -13.34
C THR A 110 20.76 30.99 -13.26
N GLN A 111 20.53 29.82 -13.86
CA GLN A 111 21.52 28.75 -13.93
C GLN A 111 22.60 29.07 -14.95
N ASN A 112 23.87 28.74 -14.62
CA ASN A 112 25.05 28.87 -15.45
C ASN A 112 26.15 27.90 -14.95
N ASP A 113 27.37 27.99 -15.47
CA ASP A 113 28.50 27.12 -15.06
C ASP A 113 28.90 27.28 -13.60
N ASP A 114 28.56 28.38 -12.95
CA ASP A 114 28.88 28.66 -11.55
C ASP A 114 27.72 28.35 -10.60
N THR A 115 26.49 28.18 -11.12
CA THR A 115 25.28 28.01 -10.34
C THR A 115 24.34 27.03 -11.05
N ARG A 116 24.06 25.89 -10.38
CA ARG A 116 23.18 24.84 -10.91
C ARG A 116 22.16 24.44 -9.86
N CYS A 117 20.95 24.14 -10.33
CA CYS A 117 19.86 23.60 -9.51
C CYS A 117 19.59 22.14 -9.90
N PHE A 118 19.31 21.32 -8.90
CA PHE A 118 18.97 19.92 -9.08
C PHE A 118 17.70 19.59 -8.29
N GLU A 119 16.88 18.71 -8.84
CA GLU A 119 15.71 18.18 -8.16
C GLU A 119 16.09 16.97 -7.30
N ILE A 120 15.80 17.05 -6.02
CA ILE A 120 16.04 15.96 -5.06
C ILE A 120 14.70 15.39 -4.68
N PHE A 121 14.43 14.14 -5.07
CA PHE A 121 13.17 13.45 -4.84
C PHE A 121 12.98 13.08 -3.37
N GLU A 122 11.76 13.30 -2.89
CA GLU A 122 11.30 12.83 -1.59
C GLU A 122 10.66 11.45 -1.76
N ARG A 123 11.04 10.49 -0.90
CA ARG A 123 10.53 9.12 -0.97
C ARG A 123 9.02 9.08 -0.81
N TYR A 124 8.48 9.83 0.16
CA TYR A 124 7.06 9.92 0.46
C TYR A 124 6.65 11.38 0.54
N SER A 125 5.66 11.77 -0.24
CA SER A 125 5.05 13.11 -0.20
C SER A 125 3.61 13.06 0.32
N ASP A 126 3.01 11.86 0.31
CA ASP A 126 1.65 11.60 0.80
C ASP A 126 1.57 10.26 1.54
N ASN A 127 0.38 9.96 2.07
CA ASN A 127 0.10 8.71 2.78
C ASN A 127 -0.71 7.71 1.95
N VAL A 128 -0.76 7.86 0.62
CA VAL A 128 -1.49 6.94 -0.26
C VAL A 128 -0.93 5.53 -0.10
N ALA A 129 -1.82 4.55 0.07
CA ALA A 129 -1.52 3.13 0.27
C ALA A 129 -0.54 2.84 1.42
N LEU A 130 -0.59 3.65 2.50
CA LEU A 130 0.36 3.66 3.61
C LEU A 130 0.68 2.25 4.14
N HIS A 131 -0.34 1.45 4.46
CA HIS A 131 -0.16 0.12 5.05
C HIS A 131 0.39 -0.93 4.07
N ILE A 132 0.11 -0.76 2.77
CA ILE A 132 0.63 -1.66 1.73
C ILE A 132 2.04 -1.27 1.34
N LEU A 133 2.31 0.00 1.11
CA LEU A 133 3.66 0.46 0.78
C LEU A 133 4.61 0.27 1.96
N GLY A 134 4.15 0.57 3.17
CA GLY A 134 4.97 0.55 4.37
C GLY A 134 5.87 1.77 4.50
N TYR A 135 6.98 1.61 5.19
CA TYR A 135 7.98 2.66 5.42
C TYR A 135 9.39 2.08 5.53
N THR A 136 10.39 2.98 5.47
CA THR A 136 11.80 2.66 5.63
C THR A 136 12.33 3.21 6.94
N ASP A 137 13.40 2.60 7.48
CA ASP A 137 14.19 3.16 8.56
C ASP A 137 15.07 4.33 8.08
N ILE A 138 15.86 4.88 8.99
CA ILE A 138 16.78 5.99 8.71
C ILE A 138 17.87 5.63 7.68
N ASP A 139 18.24 4.36 7.61
CA ASP A 139 19.24 3.84 6.67
C ASP A 139 18.61 3.50 5.30
N GLY A 140 17.30 3.69 5.16
CA GLY A 140 16.55 3.40 3.95
C GLY A 140 16.16 1.93 3.78
N ASN A 141 16.30 1.07 4.82
CA ASN A 141 15.84 -0.31 4.76
C ASN A 141 14.32 -0.37 4.97
N GLY A 142 13.66 -1.24 4.24
CA GLY A 142 12.21 -1.46 4.38
C GLY A 142 11.86 -2.15 5.70
N VAL A 143 10.95 -1.55 6.47
CA VAL A 143 10.51 -2.07 7.78
C VAL A 143 9.22 -2.87 7.65
N THR A 144 8.27 -2.38 6.85
CA THR A 144 6.97 -3.02 6.62
C THR A 144 6.57 -2.94 5.16
N GLY A 145 5.51 -3.67 4.79
CA GLY A 145 4.87 -3.59 3.47
C GLY A 145 5.80 -3.89 2.29
N ILE A 146 5.49 -3.32 1.14
CA ILE A 146 6.27 -3.47 -0.10
C ILE A 146 7.72 -3.02 0.06
N GLU A 147 7.97 -1.96 0.83
CA GLU A 147 9.34 -1.52 1.12
C GLU A 147 10.20 -2.61 1.72
N LYS A 148 9.63 -3.45 2.60
CA LYS A 148 10.33 -4.56 3.23
C LYS A 148 10.44 -5.77 2.31
N TYR A 149 9.31 -6.25 1.82
CA TYR A 149 9.26 -7.53 1.13
C TYR A 149 9.86 -7.47 -0.28
N TYR A 150 9.85 -6.29 -0.92
CA TYR A 150 10.44 -6.06 -2.24
C TYR A 150 11.71 -5.20 -2.20
N GLN A 151 12.36 -5.10 -1.03
CA GLN A 151 13.56 -4.27 -0.87
C GLN A 151 14.66 -4.63 -1.88
N ASN A 152 14.89 -5.91 -2.13
CA ASN A 152 15.94 -6.37 -3.05
C ASN A 152 15.65 -5.90 -4.48
N GLU A 153 14.41 -6.02 -4.95
CA GLU A 153 13.98 -5.58 -6.28
C GLU A 153 14.08 -4.08 -6.40
N ILE A 154 13.60 -3.34 -5.41
CA ILE A 154 13.65 -1.88 -5.38
C ILE A 154 15.10 -1.39 -5.38
N SER A 155 15.98 -2.03 -4.60
CA SER A 155 17.38 -1.62 -4.44
C SER A 155 18.23 -1.75 -5.71
N LYS A 156 17.87 -2.64 -6.65
CA LYS A 156 18.52 -2.74 -7.96
C LYS A 156 18.43 -1.44 -8.78
N HIS A 157 17.48 -0.59 -8.43
CA HIS A 157 17.15 0.66 -9.13
C HIS A 157 17.48 1.90 -8.30
N ASN A 158 18.27 1.74 -7.24
CA ASN A 158 18.76 2.87 -6.47
C ASN A 158 19.69 3.74 -7.32
N GLY A 159 19.68 5.02 -7.05
CA GLY A 159 20.56 5.96 -7.71
C GLY A 159 21.09 7.02 -6.75
N SER A 160 22.18 7.65 -7.12
CA SER A 160 22.79 8.75 -6.39
C SER A 160 23.14 9.93 -7.29
N LEU A 161 22.99 11.13 -6.75
CA LEU A 161 23.38 12.36 -7.43
C LEU A 161 24.45 13.05 -6.58
N SER A 162 25.58 13.34 -7.18
CA SER A 162 26.66 14.04 -6.52
C SER A 162 27.35 15.04 -7.45
N VAL A 163 28.13 15.92 -6.86
CA VAL A 163 29.02 16.82 -7.58
C VAL A 163 30.45 16.63 -7.11
N ALA A 164 31.38 16.58 -8.05
CA ALA A 164 32.81 16.50 -7.79
C ALA A 164 33.51 17.79 -8.23
N TYR A 165 34.41 18.29 -7.42
CA TYR A 165 35.19 19.49 -7.68
C TYR A 165 36.59 19.40 -7.06
N SER A 166 37.56 20.11 -7.68
CA SER A 166 38.90 20.20 -7.19
C SER A 166 39.00 21.18 -6.02
N ALA A 167 39.71 20.79 -4.94
CA ALA A 167 39.89 21.60 -3.76
C ALA A 167 41.35 21.64 -3.29
N ASP A 168 41.74 22.71 -2.61
CA ASP A 168 43.00 22.81 -1.91
C ASP A 168 43.04 21.96 -0.62
N ALA A 169 44.15 21.94 0.06
CA ALA A 169 44.34 21.20 1.31
C ALA A 169 43.40 21.67 2.45
N LEU A 170 42.86 22.88 2.38
CA LEU A 170 41.88 23.40 3.32
C LEU A 170 40.42 23.08 2.88
N GLY A 171 40.23 22.43 1.74
CA GLY A 171 38.94 22.08 1.19
C GLY A 171 38.24 23.22 0.43
N ARG A 172 38.94 24.33 0.16
CA ARG A 172 38.41 25.43 -0.66
C ARG A 172 38.48 25.04 -2.12
N MET A 173 37.41 25.35 -2.88
CA MET A 173 37.35 25.04 -4.31
C MET A 173 38.41 25.82 -5.10
N LEU A 174 39.10 25.15 -5.99
CA LEU A 174 40.04 25.79 -6.89
C LEU A 174 39.30 26.62 -7.94
N ILE A 175 39.73 27.88 -8.11
CA ILE A 175 39.13 28.81 -9.07
C ILE A 175 39.47 28.39 -10.49
N GLY A 176 38.47 28.42 -11.38
CA GLY A 176 38.65 28.07 -12.79
C GLY A 176 38.39 26.60 -13.12
N GLU A 177 38.28 25.74 -12.12
CA GLU A 177 37.97 24.32 -12.30
C GLU A 177 36.48 24.09 -12.57
N ALA A 178 36.19 23.05 -13.37
CA ALA A 178 34.82 22.63 -13.63
C ALA A 178 34.25 21.84 -12.44
N VAL A 179 32.96 21.93 -12.26
CA VAL A 179 32.19 21.01 -11.37
C VAL A 179 31.65 19.88 -12.23
N GLU A 180 32.07 18.68 -11.94
CA GLU A 180 31.56 17.46 -12.57
C GLU A 180 30.28 17.02 -11.86
N VAL A 181 29.19 16.86 -12.60
CA VAL A 181 27.95 16.27 -12.09
C VAL A 181 28.02 14.76 -12.33
N ARG A 182 27.79 13.98 -11.27
CA ARG A 182 27.76 12.53 -11.32
C ARG A 182 26.35 12.07 -11.01
N ASP A 183 25.67 11.59 -12.05
CA ASP A 183 24.35 10.95 -11.97
C ASP A 183 24.55 9.44 -12.13
N ASP A 184 24.48 8.74 -11.01
CA ASP A 184 24.49 7.29 -11.01
C ASP A 184 23.05 6.79 -10.88
N ASN A 185 22.36 6.70 -12.01
CA ASN A 185 20.96 6.27 -12.14
C ASN A 185 19.95 7.09 -11.30
N TYR A 186 20.31 8.27 -10.82
CA TYR A 186 19.43 9.07 -9.95
C TYR A 186 18.13 9.47 -10.67
N TYR A 187 18.22 9.92 -11.92
CA TYR A 187 17.07 10.29 -12.74
C TYR A 187 16.47 9.11 -13.53
N SER A 188 16.93 7.88 -13.30
CA SER A 188 16.39 6.70 -13.98
C SER A 188 14.93 6.47 -13.58
N LYS A 189 14.18 5.79 -14.46
CA LYS A 189 12.79 5.38 -14.21
C LYS A 189 12.69 3.99 -13.56
N GLY A 190 13.81 3.39 -13.18
CA GLY A 190 13.85 2.03 -12.66
C GLY A 190 13.07 1.86 -11.36
N GLY A 191 12.45 0.69 -11.19
CA GLY A 191 11.66 0.36 -10.02
C GLY A 191 10.77 -0.86 -10.18
N ILE A 192 9.71 -0.91 -9.42
CA ILE A 192 8.71 -1.98 -9.47
C ILE A 192 7.31 -1.42 -9.75
N MET A 193 6.47 -2.23 -10.39
CA MET A 193 5.07 -1.90 -10.66
C MET A 193 4.15 -2.80 -9.86
N LEU A 194 3.17 -2.19 -9.19
CA LEU A 194 2.11 -2.88 -8.46
C LEU A 194 0.82 -2.92 -9.30
N THR A 195 -0.14 -3.72 -8.84
CA THR A 195 -1.49 -3.74 -9.41
C THR A 195 -2.38 -2.63 -8.87
N LEU A 196 -1.97 -1.93 -7.79
CA LEU A 196 -2.69 -0.79 -7.24
C LEU A 196 -2.96 0.25 -8.33
N ASP A 197 -4.14 0.84 -8.29
CA ASP A 197 -4.49 2.03 -9.06
C ASP A 197 -4.52 3.22 -8.10
N ARG A 198 -3.62 4.19 -8.30
CA ARG A 198 -3.49 5.34 -7.40
C ARG A 198 -4.79 6.12 -7.24
N LYS A 199 -5.57 6.26 -8.32
CA LYS A 199 -6.86 6.97 -8.27
C LYS A 199 -7.89 6.19 -7.46
N ILE A 200 -8.01 4.88 -7.70
CA ILE A 200 -8.94 4.01 -6.96
C ILE A 200 -8.54 3.92 -5.48
N GLN A 201 -7.24 3.88 -5.19
CA GLN A 201 -6.74 3.90 -3.81
C GLN A 201 -7.15 5.18 -3.07
N ILE A 202 -6.94 6.35 -3.68
CA ILE A 202 -7.32 7.65 -3.11
C ILE A 202 -8.85 7.75 -2.91
N ILE A 203 -9.64 7.31 -3.89
CA ILE A 203 -11.10 7.24 -3.77
C ILE A 203 -11.49 6.39 -2.56
N THR A 204 -10.86 5.22 -2.41
CA THR A 204 -11.15 4.26 -1.33
C THR A 204 -10.80 4.84 0.05
N GLU A 205 -9.64 5.46 0.20
CA GLU A 205 -9.20 6.09 1.44
C GLU A 205 -10.10 7.28 1.83
N ASN A 206 -10.46 8.11 0.87
CA ASN A 206 -11.37 9.24 1.09
C ASN A 206 -12.77 8.75 1.51
N ALA A 207 -13.29 7.71 0.89
CA ALA A 207 -14.59 7.15 1.25
C ALA A 207 -14.59 6.54 2.65
N LEU A 208 -13.51 5.87 3.09
CA LEU A 208 -13.37 5.43 4.48
C LEU A 208 -13.42 6.61 5.45
N LYS A 209 -12.69 7.68 5.16
CA LYS A 209 -12.68 8.91 5.97
C LYS A 209 -14.05 9.58 6.01
N ASN A 210 -14.70 9.77 4.87
CA ASN A 210 -16.01 10.42 4.76
C ASN A 210 -17.10 9.58 5.47
N GLY A 211 -17.03 8.26 5.35
CA GLY A 211 -17.90 7.29 6.01
C GLY A 211 -17.60 7.08 7.50
N LYS A 212 -16.60 7.81 8.06
CA LYS A 212 -16.19 7.70 9.47
C LYS A 212 -15.87 6.25 9.88
N ILE A 213 -15.11 5.58 9.01
CA ILE A 213 -14.55 4.27 9.32
C ILE A 213 -13.22 4.50 10.04
N ASP A 214 -13.29 4.77 11.34
CA ASP A 214 -12.10 5.10 12.14
C ASP A 214 -11.22 3.89 12.39
N LYS A 215 -11.83 2.69 12.54
CA LYS A 215 -11.16 1.39 12.59
C LYS A 215 -11.80 0.45 11.58
N GLY A 216 -11.07 0.10 10.53
CA GLY A 216 -11.59 -0.77 9.49
C GLY A 216 -10.71 -0.82 8.25
N ALA A 217 -11.30 -1.30 7.16
CA ALA A 217 -10.59 -1.42 5.90
C ALA A 217 -11.55 -1.43 4.71
N ALA A 218 -11.01 -1.12 3.54
CA ALA A 218 -11.66 -1.38 2.27
C ALA A 218 -10.66 -1.96 1.25
N VAL A 219 -11.11 -2.96 0.50
CA VAL A 219 -10.36 -3.62 -0.56
C VAL A 219 -11.16 -3.51 -1.85
N VAL A 220 -10.48 -3.15 -2.94
CA VAL A 220 -11.04 -3.15 -4.29
C VAL A 220 -10.24 -4.12 -5.16
N LEU A 221 -10.92 -5.10 -5.76
CA LEU A 221 -10.31 -6.05 -6.70
C LEU A 221 -10.89 -5.90 -8.10
N ASP A 222 -10.05 -6.18 -9.09
CA ASP A 222 -10.49 -6.49 -10.45
C ASP A 222 -11.16 -7.87 -10.46
N VAL A 223 -12.36 -7.97 -11.00
CA VAL A 223 -13.18 -9.20 -10.98
C VAL A 223 -12.56 -10.32 -11.82
N GLU A 224 -11.96 -9.98 -12.95
CA GLU A 224 -11.45 -10.98 -13.90
C GLU A 224 -10.12 -11.58 -13.41
N SER A 225 -9.21 -10.74 -12.95
CA SER A 225 -7.84 -11.13 -12.60
C SER A 225 -7.62 -11.33 -11.10
N SER A 226 -8.49 -10.78 -10.24
CA SER A 226 -8.27 -10.58 -8.80
C SER A 226 -7.05 -9.72 -8.46
N ALA A 227 -6.59 -8.87 -9.39
CA ALA A 227 -5.59 -7.85 -9.11
C ALA A 227 -6.09 -6.90 -8.02
N ILE A 228 -5.26 -6.59 -7.04
CA ILE A 228 -5.58 -5.65 -5.96
C ILE A 228 -5.45 -4.22 -6.51
N LEU A 229 -6.59 -3.53 -6.67
CA LEU A 229 -6.64 -2.16 -7.20
C LEU A 229 -6.54 -1.12 -6.09
N ALA A 230 -7.11 -1.43 -4.92
CA ALA A 230 -6.94 -0.64 -3.70
C ALA A 230 -6.96 -1.53 -2.46
N CYS A 231 -6.19 -1.13 -1.46
CA CYS A 231 -6.08 -1.81 -0.18
C CYS A 231 -5.85 -0.76 0.91
N ALA A 232 -6.94 -0.25 1.49
CA ALA A 232 -6.94 0.82 2.47
C ALA A 232 -7.25 0.28 3.87
N SER A 233 -6.55 0.78 4.88
CA SER A 233 -6.75 0.44 6.29
C SER A 233 -6.76 1.70 7.15
N THR A 234 -7.57 1.71 8.21
CA THR A 234 -7.66 2.77 9.21
C THR A 234 -7.58 2.19 10.62
N PRO A 235 -7.06 2.96 11.60
CA PRO A 235 -6.44 4.27 11.49
C PRO A 235 -5.08 4.24 10.78
N ILE A 236 -4.65 5.38 10.28
CA ILE A 236 -3.32 5.55 9.68
C ILE A 236 -2.30 5.99 10.75
N TYR A 237 -1.02 5.82 10.47
CA TYR A 237 0.11 6.31 11.27
C TYR A 237 0.92 7.36 10.50
N GLU A 238 1.72 8.14 11.21
CA GLU A 238 2.64 9.12 10.62
C GLU A 238 4.01 8.47 10.39
N ARG A 239 4.50 8.39 9.14
CA ARG A 239 5.82 7.79 8.82
C ARG A 239 6.98 8.49 9.50
N ASP A 240 6.88 9.82 9.66
CA ASP A 240 7.94 10.64 10.24
C ASP A 240 7.92 10.65 11.77
N ASN A 241 6.93 10.02 12.40
CA ASN A 241 6.73 10.02 13.85
C ASN A 241 6.16 8.69 14.35
N ILE A 242 6.83 7.60 14.01
CA ILE A 242 6.41 6.22 14.34
C ILE A 242 6.24 6.03 15.85
N GLU A 243 7.14 6.62 16.65
CA GLU A 243 7.15 6.46 18.11
C GLU A 243 5.82 6.90 18.76
N LYS A 244 5.19 7.94 18.24
CA LYS A 244 3.90 8.45 18.74
C LYS A 244 2.77 7.41 18.67
N HIS A 245 2.91 6.42 17.78
CA HIS A 245 1.87 5.46 17.47
C HIS A 245 2.11 4.06 18.07
N LEU A 246 3.30 3.80 18.68
CA LEU A 246 3.68 2.46 19.17
C LEU A 246 2.74 1.93 20.25
N ASP A 247 2.33 2.77 21.20
CA ASP A 247 1.47 2.40 22.31
C ASP A 247 -0.01 2.75 22.08
N SER A 248 -0.39 3.06 20.84
CA SER A 248 -1.78 3.40 20.51
C SER A 248 -2.69 2.19 20.66
N PRO A 249 -3.79 2.27 21.47
CA PRO A 249 -4.76 1.20 21.62
C PRO A 249 -5.52 0.91 20.32
N ASP A 250 -5.45 1.82 19.35
CA ASP A 250 -6.13 1.68 18.06
C ASP A 250 -5.35 0.85 17.06
N SER A 251 -4.10 0.41 17.41
CA SER A 251 -3.24 -0.44 16.57
C SER A 251 -3.11 0.10 15.12
N PRO A 252 -2.59 1.32 14.92
CA PRO A 252 -2.54 1.95 13.60
C PRO A 252 -1.58 1.28 12.62
N PHE A 253 -0.66 0.43 13.10
CA PHE A 253 0.23 -0.36 12.22
C PHE A 253 -0.42 -1.61 11.64
N LEU A 254 -1.59 -1.99 12.17
CA LEU A 254 -2.31 -3.18 11.70
C LEU A 254 -2.95 -2.90 10.33
N ASN A 255 -2.56 -3.67 9.32
CA ASN A 255 -3.24 -3.62 8.02
C ASN A 255 -4.51 -4.47 8.04
N ARG A 256 -5.61 -3.85 8.44
CA ARG A 256 -6.91 -4.51 8.60
C ARG A 256 -7.47 -5.09 7.30
N ALA A 257 -6.99 -4.65 6.16
CA ALA A 257 -7.43 -5.17 4.86
C ALA A 257 -6.99 -6.63 4.61
N ILE A 258 -5.89 -7.04 5.26
CA ILE A 258 -5.33 -8.39 5.14
C ILE A 258 -5.42 -9.21 6.42
N GLU A 259 -5.78 -8.59 7.55
CA GLU A 259 -6.00 -9.29 8.82
C GLU A 259 -7.36 -9.98 8.90
N SER A 260 -7.46 -10.97 9.78
CA SER A 260 -8.62 -11.88 9.85
C SER A 260 -9.59 -11.51 10.97
N PHE A 261 -10.86 -11.37 10.61
CA PHE A 261 -11.95 -11.00 11.51
C PHE A 261 -13.14 -11.95 11.40
N PRO A 262 -14.03 -12.05 12.43
CA PRO A 262 -15.29 -12.77 12.35
C PRO A 262 -16.11 -12.34 11.14
N VAL A 263 -16.62 -13.31 10.36
CA VAL A 263 -17.15 -13.10 9.01
C VAL A 263 -18.65 -12.72 9.00
N GLY A 264 -19.46 -13.46 9.73
CA GLY A 264 -20.90 -13.28 9.74
C GLY A 264 -21.60 -13.58 8.40
N SER A 265 -22.70 -12.91 8.17
CA SER A 265 -23.62 -13.19 7.05
C SER A 265 -23.04 -13.00 5.63
N VAL A 266 -21.85 -12.42 5.46
CA VAL A 266 -21.16 -12.42 4.16
C VAL A 266 -20.67 -13.82 3.75
N PHE A 267 -20.75 -14.80 4.67
CA PHE A 267 -20.51 -16.22 4.36
C PHE A 267 -21.72 -16.93 3.71
N LYS A 268 -22.93 -16.38 3.80
CA LYS A 268 -24.15 -17.02 3.26
C LYS A 268 -24.09 -17.33 1.76
N PRO A 269 -23.49 -16.52 0.88
CA PRO A 269 -23.25 -16.90 -0.52
C PRO A 269 -22.37 -18.13 -0.69
N VAL A 270 -21.42 -18.39 0.24
CA VAL A 270 -20.61 -19.62 0.26
C VAL A 270 -21.48 -20.84 0.61
N THR A 271 -22.35 -20.69 1.60
CA THR A 271 -23.34 -21.72 1.97
C THR A 271 -24.30 -22.01 0.81
N ALA A 272 -24.78 -20.96 0.15
CA ALA A 272 -25.59 -21.08 -1.05
C ALA A 272 -24.86 -21.86 -2.16
N ALA A 273 -23.61 -21.53 -2.41
CA ALA A 273 -22.79 -22.24 -3.40
C ALA A 273 -22.64 -23.73 -3.04
N ALA A 274 -22.35 -24.05 -1.77
CA ALA A 274 -22.20 -25.44 -1.32
C ALA A 274 -23.48 -26.26 -1.53
N ALA A 275 -24.63 -25.70 -1.26
CA ALA A 275 -25.92 -26.35 -1.44
C ALA A 275 -26.29 -26.50 -2.93
N LEU A 276 -26.16 -25.43 -3.73
CA LEU A 276 -26.47 -25.44 -5.17
C LEU A 276 -25.55 -26.39 -5.94
N GLU A 277 -24.26 -26.43 -5.66
CA GLU A 277 -23.30 -27.40 -6.25
C GLU A 277 -23.59 -28.86 -5.80
N SER A 278 -24.45 -29.04 -4.82
CA SER A 278 -24.93 -30.35 -4.36
C SER A 278 -26.36 -30.67 -4.83
N ASN A 279 -26.89 -29.87 -5.76
CA ASN A 279 -28.28 -29.96 -6.28
C ASN A 279 -29.35 -29.91 -5.18
N ILE A 280 -29.05 -29.19 -4.08
CA ILE A 280 -30.02 -28.96 -3.00
C ILE A 280 -30.78 -27.69 -3.33
N THR A 281 -32.10 -27.79 -3.35
CA THR A 281 -33.01 -26.65 -3.57
C THR A 281 -33.98 -26.57 -2.38
N LEU A 282 -34.06 -25.40 -1.80
CA LEU A 282 -35.04 -25.05 -0.77
C LEU A 282 -35.91 -23.95 -1.38
N SER A 283 -36.98 -24.40 -2.09
CA SER A 283 -37.83 -23.51 -2.90
C SER A 283 -38.64 -22.53 -2.07
N GLU A 284 -39.15 -22.98 -0.94
CA GLU A 284 -39.91 -22.17 0.02
C GLU A 284 -39.49 -22.53 1.45
N TYR A 285 -39.44 -21.54 2.32
CA TYR A 285 -39.13 -21.71 3.72
C TYR A 285 -39.97 -20.75 4.57
N ASN A 286 -40.68 -21.28 5.57
CA ASN A 286 -41.42 -20.44 6.50
C ASN A 286 -40.53 -20.04 7.68
N CYS A 287 -40.04 -18.80 7.69
CA CYS A 287 -39.23 -18.24 8.76
C CYS A 287 -40.12 -17.64 9.86
N ILE A 288 -40.15 -18.28 11.01
CA ILE A 288 -40.92 -17.87 12.20
C ILE A 288 -40.07 -17.06 13.20
N GLY A 289 -38.89 -16.54 12.79
CA GLY A 289 -38.02 -15.75 13.64
C GLY A 289 -36.93 -16.55 14.34
N TYR A 290 -36.97 -17.87 14.32
CA TYR A 290 -35.93 -18.74 14.87
C TYR A 290 -35.96 -20.13 14.23
N ILE A 291 -34.92 -20.92 14.50
CA ILE A 291 -34.85 -22.36 14.18
C ILE A 291 -34.14 -23.10 15.32
N GLU A 292 -34.63 -24.29 15.65
CA GLU A 292 -33.99 -25.18 16.61
C GLU A 292 -33.20 -26.27 15.87
N LYS A 293 -31.94 -26.50 16.26
CA LYS A 293 -31.09 -27.57 15.76
C LYS A 293 -30.26 -28.17 16.90
N SER A 294 -30.38 -29.47 17.08
CA SER A 294 -29.64 -30.23 18.11
C SER A 294 -29.77 -29.57 19.52
N GLY A 295 -30.97 -29.14 19.90
CA GLY A 295 -31.27 -28.51 21.20
C GLY A 295 -30.79 -27.05 21.32
N ASN A 296 -30.25 -26.43 20.26
CA ASN A 296 -29.87 -25.02 20.25
C ASN A 296 -30.88 -24.20 19.47
N ASN A 297 -31.27 -23.07 20.03
CA ASN A 297 -32.19 -22.11 19.40
C ASN A 297 -31.41 -20.98 18.75
N PHE A 298 -31.52 -20.85 17.42
CA PHE A 298 -30.87 -19.82 16.60
C PHE A 298 -31.89 -18.78 16.17
N LYS A 299 -31.68 -17.54 16.57
CA LYS A 299 -32.59 -16.42 16.26
C LYS A 299 -32.29 -15.84 14.86
N CYS A 300 -33.34 -15.42 14.18
CA CYS A 300 -33.24 -14.60 12.99
C CYS A 300 -32.93 -13.14 13.35
N ASN A 301 -32.39 -12.38 12.39
CA ASN A 301 -32.26 -10.92 12.51
C ASN A 301 -33.64 -10.22 12.61
N LYS A 302 -34.71 -10.82 12.08
CA LYS A 302 -36.09 -10.41 12.23
C LYS A 302 -36.77 -11.38 13.19
N THR A 303 -36.99 -10.95 14.40
CA THR A 303 -37.50 -11.80 15.51
C THR A 303 -38.94 -12.30 15.31
N GLU A 304 -39.77 -11.54 14.58
CA GLU A 304 -41.12 -11.92 14.19
C GLU A 304 -41.14 -12.91 13.01
N GLY A 305 -39.98 -13.17 12.41
CA GLY A 305 -39.86 -13.99 11.23
C GLY A 305 -40.09 -13.23 9.91
N HIS A 306 -39.64 -13.85 8.83
CA HIS A 306 -39.82 -13.31 7.48
C HIS A 306 -41.08 -13.87 6.80
N GLY A 307 -41.77 -14.86 7.44
CA GLY A 307 -42.87 -15.62 6.81
C GLY A 307 -42.35 -16.56 5.72
N ASN A 308 -43.19 -16.84 4.73
CA ASN A 308 -42.81 -17.67 3.59
C ASN A 308 -41.88 -16.91 2.64
N ILE A 309 -40.67 -17.39 2.50
CA ILE A 309 -39.60 -16.78 1.67
C ILE A 309 -38.97 -17.80 0.75
N ASP A 310 -38.58 -17.33 -0.42
CA ASP A 310 -37.75 -18.05 -1.39
C ASP A 310 -36.26 -17.80 -1.14
N PHE A 311 -35.40 -18.43 -1.96
CA PHE A 311 -33.96 -18.27 -1.92
C PHE A 311 -33.51 -16.81 -2.12
N ASN A 312 -34.13 -16.10 -3.06
CA ASN A 312 -33.75 -14.72 -3.36
C ASN A 312 -34.04 -13.80 -2.19
N THR A 313 -35.21 -13.94 -1.59
CA THR A 313 -35.62 -13.19 -0.40
C THR A 313 -34.74 -13.54 0.81
N ALA A 314 -34.38 -14.83 0.96
CA ALA A 314 -33.51 -15.27 2.05
C ALA A 314 -32.10 -14.63 2.00
N ILE A 315 -31.50 -14.52 0.80
CA ILE A 315 -30.24 -13.79 0.58
C ILE A 315 -30.44 -12.29 0.85
N ALA A 316 -31.47 -11.69 0.24
CA ALA A 316 -31.73 -10.25 0.31
C ALA A 316 -31.96 -9.76 1.75
N MET A 317 -32.79 -10.48 2.50
CA MET A 317 -33.13 -10.19 3.91
C MET A 317 -32.15 -10.82 4.91
N SER A 318 -31.15 -11.56 4.42
CA SER A 318 -30.13 -12.20 5.25
C SER A 318 -30.72 -13.16 6.32
N CYS A 319 -31.73 -13.98 5.97
CA CYS A 319 -32.44 -14.87 6.89
C CYS A 319 -31.51 -15.94 7.47
N ASN A 320 -31.32 -15.95 8.82
CA ASN A 320 -30.47 -16.95 9.48
C ASN A 320 -31.09 -18.36 9.43
N PRO A 321 -32.36 -18.57 9.82
CA PRO A 321 -32.97 -19.90 9.80
C PRO A 321 -32.92 -20.59 8.44
N TYR A 322 -33.14 -19.85 7.35
CA TYR A 322 -33.01 -20.39 5.99
C TYR A 322 -31.61 -20.96 5.73
N PHE A 323 -30.55 -20.20 6.05
CA PHE A 323 -29.15 -20.63 5.79
C PHE A 323 -28.67 -21.69 6.77
N ILE A 324 -29.21 -21.78 7.98
CA ILE A 324 -29.00 -22.89 8.90
C ILE A 324 -29.58 -24.17 8.32
N GLU A 325 -30.84 -24.15 7.85
CA GLU A 325 -31.46 -25.29 7.17
C GLU A 325 -30.67 -25.70 5.95
N TYR A 326 -30.32 -24.73 5.08
CA TYR A 326 -29.64 -24.96 3.81
C TYR A 326 -28.25 -25.57 4.02
N SER A 327 -27.50 -25.12 5.02
CA SER A 327 -26.19 -25.65 5.36
C SER A 327 -26.24 -27.05 5.97
N THR A 328 -27.24 -27.34 6.80
CA THR A 328 -27.40 -28.68 7.39
C THR A 328 -27.76 -29.72 6.34
N GLN A 329 -28.55 -29.35 5.32
CA GLN A 329 -28.84 -30.22 4.18
C GLN A 329 -27.59 -30.45 3.30
N ALA A 330 -26.76 -29.41 3.06
CA ALA A 330 -25.52 -29.54 2.32
C ALA A 330 -24.46 -30.39 3.05
N GLY A 331 -24.44 -30.30 4.38
CA GLY A 331 -23.56 -31.03 5.26
C GLY A 331 -22.13 -30.45 5.36
N ALA A 332 -21.45 -30.78 6.46
CA ALA A 332 -20.15 -30.24 6.82
C ALA A 332 -19.09 -30.37 5.72
N LYS A 333 -18.94 -31.57 5.13
CA LYS A 333 -17.90 -31.84 4.12
C LYS A 333 -18.04 -30.96 2.88
N LYS A 334 -19.26 -30.77 2.36
CA LYS A 334 -19.51 -29.95 1.18
C LYS A 334 -19.28 -28.47 1.49
N LEU A 335 -19.78 -28.00 2.64
CA LEU A 335 -19.63 -26.63 3.08
C LEU A 335 -18.14 -26.25 3.23
N LEU A 336 -17.34 -27.08 3.92
CA LEU A 336 -15.91 -26.87 4.09
C LEU A 336 -15.14 -26.96 2.76
N LYS A 337 -15.49 -27.93 1.89
CA LYS A 337 -14.88 -28.06 0.56
C LYS A 337 -15.09 -26.79 -0.28
N THR A 338 -16.31 -26.27 -0.31
CA THR A 338 -16.66 -25.05 -1.05
C THR A 338 -15.98 -23.83 -0.44
N ALA A 339 -15.98 -23.67 0.89
CA ALA A 339 -15.29 -22.58 1.56
C ALA A 339 -13.79 -22.55 1.22
N LYS A 340 -13.11 -23.71 1.32
CA LYS A 340 -11.67 -23.84 0.95
C LYS A 340 -11.42 -23.56 -0.52
N ALA A 341 -12.33 -23.95 -1.42
CA ALA A 341 -12.20 -23.68 -2.84
C ALA A 341 -12.33 -22.18 -3.16
N LEU A 342 -13.09 -21.44 -2.35
CA LEU A 342 -13.28 -19.99 -2.43
C LEU A 342 -12.25 -19.18 -1.62
N GLY A 343 -11.17 -19.81 -1.14
CA GLY A 343 -10.03 -19.14 -0.50
C GLY A 343 -10.09 -19.04 1.03
N PHE A 344 -11.16 -19.48 1.69
CA PHE A 344 -11.22 -19.47 3.15
C PHE A 344 -10.23 -20.48 3.77
N GLY A 345 -9.60 -20.08 4.88
CA GLY A 345 -8.60 -20.91 5.57
C GLY A 345 -7.29 -21.07 4.80
N LYS A 346 -7.03 -20.23 3.79
CA LYS A 346 -5.79 -20.20 3.01
C LYS A 346 -5.06 -18.88 3.21
N ARG A 347 -3.74 -18.94 3.24
CA ARG A 347 -2.89 -17.76 3.12
C ARG A 347 -2.90 -17.27 1.68
N ILE A 348 -2.79 -15.97 1.49
CA ILE A 348 -2.57 -15.34 0.19
C ILE A 348 -1.12 -14.87 0.16
N ASP A 349 -0.39 -15.27 -0.88
CA ASP A 349 0.97 -14.83 -1.11
C ASP A 349 0.96 -13.60 -2.04
N LEU A 350 1.32 -12.44 -1.49
CA LEU A 350 1.45 -11.18 -2.23
C LEU A 350 2.83 -11.02 -2.87
N GLY A 351 3.67 -12.07 -2.79
CA GLY A 351 5.01 -12.16 -3.34
C GLY A 351 6.11 -11.88 -2.31
N ASN A 352 7.30 -12.48 -2.54
CA ASN A 352 8.50 -12.30 -1.71
C ASN A 352 8.26 -12.51 -0.19
N ASP A 353 7.53 -13.57 0.17
CA ASP A 353 7.16 -13.88 1.56
C ASP A 353 6.22 -12.84 2.23
N PHE A 354 5.62 -11.93 1.44
CA PHE A 354 4.53 -11.09 1.95
C PHE A 354 3.24 -11.91 2.02
N ILE A 355 3.14 -12.75 3.03
CA ILE A 355 2.08 -13.73 3.20
C ILE A 355 1.04 -13.21 4.20
N THR A 356 -0.25 -13.24 3.82
CA THR A 356 -1.35 -12.85 4.70
C THR A 356 -1.72 -13.97 5.68
N PRO A 357 -2.37 -13.66 6.82
CA PRO A 357 -3.01 -14.67 7.67
C PRO A 357 -4.04 -15.51 6.90
N SER A 358 -4.15 -16.79 7.26
CA SER A 358 -5.11 -17.71 6.62
C SER A 358 -6.56 -17.49 7.03
N GLY A 359 -6.77 -16.81 8.15
CA GLY A 359 -8.04 -16.91 8.85
C GLY A 359 -8.24 -18.30 9.47
N SER A 360 -9.45 -18.58 9.93
CA SER A 360 -9.81 -19.86 10.53
C SER A 360 -11.06 -20.46 9.88
N LEU A 361 -11.07 -21.78 9.78
CA LEU A 361 -12.21 -22.62 9.47
C LEU A 361 -12.29 -23.73 10.52
N PRO A 362 -13.49 -24.15 10.96
CA PRO A 362 -13.61 -25.34 11.79
C PRO A 362 -13.19 -26.60 11.04
N THR A 363 -12.77 -27.62 11.78
CA THR A 363 -12.48 -28.94 11.19
C THR A 363 -13.80 -29.73 10.98
N THR A 364 -13.71 -30.85 10.24
CA THR A 364 -14.89 -31.72 10.04
C THR A 364 -15.36 -32.33 11.36
N GLU A 365 -14.43 -32.62 12.27
CA GLU A 365 -14.69 -33.18 13.59
C GLU A 365 -15.40 -32.18 14.52
N GLU A 366 -15.11 -30.90 14.39
CA GLU A 366 -15.80 -29.82 15.12
C GLU A 366 -17.22 -29.57 14.60
N LEU A 367 -17.50 -29.92 13.35
CA LEU A 367 -18.84 -29.84 12.74
C LEU A 367 -19.64 -31.15 12.91
N ASN A 368 -19.63 -31.70 14.10
CA ASN A 368 -20.21 -33.01 14.45
C ASN A 368 -21.71 -33.00 14.74
N SER A 369 -22.36 -31.84 14.70
CA SER A 369 -23.80 -31.69 14.95
C SER A 369 -24.45 -30.75 13.93
N ALA A 370 -25.75 -30.88 13.74
CA ALA A 370 -26.54 -29.96 12.90
C ALA A 370 -26.46 -28.51 13.42
N ALA A 371 -26.33 -28.31 14.71
CA ALA A 371 -26.11 -27.00 15.30
C ALA A 371 -24.78 -26.40 14.91
N ALA A 372 -23.68 -27.18 14.95
CA ALA A 372 -22.34 -26.70 14.57
C ALA A 372 -22.26 -26.39 13.07
N VAL A 373 -22.85 -27.24 12.21
CA VAL A 373 -22.94 -26.99 10.76
C VAL A 373 -23.78 -25.76 10.47
N GLY A 374 -24.94 -25.64 11.13
CA GLY A 374 -25.85 -24.49 11.02
C GLY A 374 -25.17 -23.19 11.43
N ASN A 375 -24.41 -23.20 12.53
CA ASN A 375 -23.66 -22.05 13.01
C ASN A 375 -22.64 -21.56 11.99
N LEU A 376 -21.85 -22.47 11.39
CA LEU A 376 -20.97 -22.13 10.27
C LEU A 376 -21.78 -21.61 9.07
N GLY A 377 -22.93 -22.22 8.77
CA GLY A 377 -23.73 -21.93 7.58
C GLY A 377 -24.25 -20.50 7.49
N PHE A 378 -24.47 -19.81 8.61
CA PHE A 378 -24.79 -18.39 8.59
C PHE A 378 -23.60 -17.48 8.96
N GLY A 379 -22.38 -18.06 9.04
CA GLY A 379 -21.12 -17.31 9.14
C GLY A 379 -20.65 -17.07 10.57
N GLN A 380 -21.00 -17.93 11.51
CA GLN A 380 -20.61 -17.82 12.91
C GLN A 380 -19.71 -18.99 13.36
N GLY A 381 -19.25 -18.96 14.61
CA GLY A 381 -18.36 -19.96 15.19
C GLY A 381 -16.89 -19.68 14.88
N LYS A 382 -16.08 -20.73 14.69
CA LYS A 382 -14.64 -20.61 14.41
C LYS A 382 -14.34 -20.19 12.97
N LEU A 383 -15.02 -19.17 12.48
CA LEU A 383 -14.85 -18.66 11.12
C LEU A 383 -14.30 -17.25 11.17
N THR A 384 -13.08 -17.07 10.67
CA THR A 384 -12.49 -15.74 10.42
C THR A 384 -11.90 -15.67 9.03
N ALA A 385 -11.95 -14.48 8.43
CA ALA A 385 -11.33 -14.19 7.14
C ALA A 385 -10.96 -12.71 7.04
N SER A 386 -10.04 -12.39 6.13
CA SER A 386 -9.68 -11.01 5.86
C SER A 386 -10.62 -10.36 4.82
N PRO A 387 -10.72 -9.01 4.80
CA PRO A 387 -11.40 -8.30 3.72
C PRO A 387 -10.92 -8.72 2.33
N LEU A 388 -9.63 -8.98 2.16
CA LEU A 388 -9.04 -9.48 0.92
C LEU A 388 -9.58 -10.87 0.53
N GLN A 389 -9.69 -11.82 1.49
CA GLN A 389 -10.25 -13.14 1.23
C GLN A 389 -11.74 -13.07 0.88
N ILE A 390 -12.51 -12.22 1.56
CA ILE A 390 -13.92 -11.99 1.25
C ILE A 390 -14.08 -11.38 -0.15
N ALA A 391 -13.26 -10.38 -0.50
CA ALA A 391 -13.27 -9.79 -1.84
C ALA A 391 -12.96 -10.84 -2.93
N ALA A 392 -11.97 -11.71 -2.73
CA ALA A 392 -11.62 -12.78 -3.67
C ALA A 392 -12.75 -13.81 -3.85
N CYS A 393 -13.44 -14.16 -2.76
CA CYS A 393 -14.63 -15.02 -2.82
C CYS A 393 -15.73 -14.39 -3.68
N PHE A 394 -16.02 -13.10 -3.49
CA PHE A 394 -17.04 -12.39 -4.25
C PHE A 394 -16.62 -12.14 -5.70
N ALA A 395 -15.33 -11.91 -5.99
CA ALA A 395 -14.80 -11.88 -7.35
C ALA A 395 -15.05 -13.20 -8.09
N THR A 396 -14.86 -14.33 -7.40
CA THR A 396 -15.14 -15.67 -7.94
C THR A 396 -16.61 -15.85 -8.29
N ILE A 397 -17.54 -15.37 -7.48
CA ILE A 397 -18.98 -15.40 -7.81
C ILE A 397 -19.27 -14.46 -8.98
N ALA A 398 -18.68 -13.27 -8.99
CA ALA A 398 -18.90 -12.26 -10.02
C ALA A 398 -18.42 -12.69 -11.41
N ASN A 399 -17.25 -13.37 -11.52
CA ASN A 399 -16.66 -13.82 -12.78
C ASN A 399 -17.23 -15.16 -13.30
N GLY A 400 -18.24 -15.73 -12.61
CA GLY A 400 -18.88 -16.98 -13.00
C GLY A 400 -18.14 -18.24 -12.56
N GLY A 401 -17.38 -18.17 -11.45
CA GLY A 401 -16.88 -19.32 -10.71
C GLY A 401 -15.40 -19.67 -10.91
N ILE A 402 -14.59 -18.75 -11.37
CA ILE A 402 -13.13 -18.93 -11.50
C ILE A 402 -12.46 -18.24 -10.30
N TYR A 403 -11.83 -19.02 -9.43
CA TYR A 403 -11.02 -18.47 -8.35
C TYR A 403 -9.63 -18.11 -8.86
N ASN A 404 -9.31 -16.83 -8.82
CA ASN A 404 -7.97 -16.31 -9.00
C ASN A 404 -7.43 -15.87 -7.63
N GLU A 405 -6.21 -16.22 -7.32
CA GLU A 405 -5.57 -15.74 -6.10
C GLU A 405 -5.27 -14.24 -6.23
N PRO A 406 -5.65 -13.41 -5.25
CA PRO A 406 -5.31 -12.00 -5.28
C PRO A 406 -3.79 -11.78 -5.34
N TYR A 407 -3.36 -10.79 -6.13
CA TYR A 407 -1.94 -10.47 -6.28
C TYR A 407 -1.73 -8.95 -6.33
N LEU A 408 -0.51 -8.54 -5.98
CA LEU A 408 -0.14 -7.14 -5.84
C LEU A 408 1.01 -6.73 -6.77
N TYR A 409 1.97 -7.63 -7.01
CA TYR A 409 3.15 -7.34 -7.83
C TYR A 409 2.85 -7.61 -9.31
N LYS A 410 3.12 -6.61 -10.16
CA LYS A 410 2.87 -6.67 -11.61
C LYS A 410 4.16 -6.91 -12.40
N GLY A 411 5.31 -6.43 -11.90
CA GLY A 411 6.59 -6.64 -12.57
C GLY A 411 7.64 -5.60 -12.24
N GLU A 412 8.80 -5.72 -12.88
CA GLU A 412 9.95 -4.83 -12.74
C GLU A 412 9.95 -3.78 -13.86
N ILE A 413 10.30 -2.54 -13.54
CA ILE A 413 10.47 -1.43 -14.49
C ILE A 413 11.97 -1.18 -14.65
N ASP A 414 12.47 -1.26 -15.88
CA ASP A 414 13.87 -0.98 -16.20
C ASP A 414 14.20 0.53 -16.10
N LYS A 415 15.48 0.88 -16.23
CA LYS A 415 15.95 2.28 -16.18
C LYS A 415 15.32 3.19 -17.25
N ASN A 416 14.79 2.63 -18.33
CA ASN A 416 14.17 3.36 -19.45
C ASN A 416 12.64 3.50 -19.26
N GLY A 417 12.06 2.78 -18.29
CA GLY A 417 10.64 2.77 -18.02
C GLY A 417 9.86 1.61 -18.67
N ASN A 418 10.54 0.58 -19.18
CA ASN A 418 9.90 -0.58 -19.78
C ASN A 418 9.54 -1.60 -18.70
N LEU A 419 8.31 -2.10 -18.75
CA LEU A 419 7.81 -3.13 -17.83
C LEU A 419 8.24 -4.53 -18.31
N THR A 420 8.82 -5.30 -17.40
CA THR A 420 8.96 -6.75 -17.50
C THR A 420 7.91 -7.39 -16.59
N PRO A 421 6.78 -7.86 -17.14
CA PRO A 421 5.67 -8.35 -16.32
C PRO A 421 5.98 -9.69 -15.68
N THR A 422 5.46 -9.92 -14.48
CA THR A 422 5.45 -11.23 -13.84
C THR A 422 4.29 -12.06 -14.39
N ILE A 423 4.53 -13.34 -14.64
CA ILE A 423 3.50 -14.28 -15.08
C ILE A 423 2.60 -14.60 -13.89
N GLN A 424 1.30 -14.38 -14.05
CA GLN A 424 0.30 -14.79 -13.08
C GLN A 424 -0.19 -16.19 -13.40
N ASN A 425 -0.56 -16.95 -12.36
CA ASN A 425 -1.14 -18.26 -12.53
C ASN A 425 -2.57 -18.16 -13.07
N ASP A 426 -2.94 -19.09 -13.96
CA ASP A 426 -4.32 -19.21 -14.43
C ASP A 426 -5.27 -19.56 -13.28
N GLY A 427 -6.42 -18.93 -13.28
CA GLY A 427 -7.47 -19.20 -12.31
C GLY A 427 -8.08 -20.59 -12.44
N LYS A 428 -8.60 -21.09 -11.35
CA LYS A 428 -9.25 -22.41 -11.29
C LYS A 428 -10.76 -22.26 -11.18
N ARG A 429 -11.52 -22.95 -12.07
CA ARG A 429 -12.97 -23.05 -11.92
C ARG A 429 -13.31 -23.87 -10.67
N VAL A 430 -14.03 -23.25 -9.74
CA VAL A 430 -14.42 -23.83 -8.46
C VAL A 430 -15.94 -23.88 -8.27
N LEU A 431 -16.69 -23.07 -9.03
CA LEU A 431 -18.15 -23.06 -9.07
C LEU A 431 -18.65 -23.15 -10.52
N SER A 432 -19.86 -23.68 -10.69
CA SER A 432 -20.55 -23.66 -11.98
C SER A 432 -21.07 -22.24 -12.30
N LYS A 433 -21.17 -21.92 -13.60
CA LYS A 433 -21.77 -20.65 -14.04
C LYS A 433 -23.23 -20.51 -13.60
N SER A 434 -23.98 -21.62 -13.52
CA SER A 434 -25.38 -21.63 -13.06
C SER A 434 -25.48 -21.24 -11.59
N THR A 435 -24.66 -21.83 -10.71
CA THR A 435 -24.58 -21.48 -9.29
C THR A 435 -24.29 -19.99 -9.11
N CYS A 436 -23.25 -19.48 -9.78
CA CYS A 436 -22.91 -18.07 -9.70
C CYS A 436 -24.05 -17.16 -10.17
N ARG A 437 -24.72 -17.48 -11.27
CA ARG A 437 -25.86 -16.72 -11.77
C ARG A 437 -27.02 -16.69 -10.78
N THR A 438 -27.36 -17.84 -10.17
CA THR A 438 -28.41 -17.91 -9.15
C THR A 438 -28.09 -17.03 -7.94
N ILE A 439 -26.84 -17.08 -7.43
CA ILE A 439 -26.41 -16.25 -6.31
C ILE A 439 -26.39 -14.76 -6.68
N LYS A 440 -25.90 -14.40 -7.88
CA LYS A 440 -25.91 -13.01 -8.39
C LYS A 440 -27.33 -12.44 -8.41
N ASN A 441 -28.29 -13.16 -8.96
CA ASN A 441 -29.68 -12.72 -9.06
C ASN A 441 -30.28 -12.44 -7.66
N ALA A 442 -29.98 -13.31 -6.69
CA ALA A 442 -30.43 -13.12 -5.31
C ALA A 442 -29.74 -11.92 -4.64
N MET A 443 -28.42 -11.72 -4.87
CA MET A 443 -27.67 -10.61 -4.31
C MET A 443 -28.05 -9.25 -4.92
N ALA A 444 -28.54 -9.21 -6.17
CA ALA A 444 -29.07 -7.98 -6.77
C ALA A 444 -30.25 -7.44 -5.96
N LYS A 445 -31.14 -8.32 -5.47
CA LYS A 445 -32.25 -7.93 -4.58
C LYS A 445 -31.80 -7.39 -3.24
N THR A 446 -30.60 -7.75 -2.76
CA THR A 446 -30.06 -7.18 -1.53
C THR A 446 -29.87 -5.66 -1.67
N THR A 447 -29.45 -5.20 -2.84
CA THR A 447 -29.25 -3.76 -3.12
C THR A 447 -30.54 -3.01 -3.36
N THR A 448 -31.55 -3.64 -3.99
CA THR A 448 -32.78 -2.96 -4.39
C THR A 448 -33.89 -3.02 -3.32
N GLU A 449 -34.00 -4.14 -2.60
CA GLU A 449 -35.13 -4.45 -1.70
C GLU A 449 -34.68 -4.92 -0.31
N GLY A 450 -33.38 -5.25 -0.14
CA GLY A 450 -32.85 -5.93 1.03
C GLY A 450 -32.04 -5.06 1.98
N THR A 451 -31.11 -5.72 2.70
CA THR A 451 -30.29 -5.09 3.75
C THR A 451 -29.22 -4.15 3.20
N GLY A 452 -29.02 -4.09 1.88
CA GLY A 452 -27.99 -3.30 1.19
C GLY A 452 -28.52 -2.06 0.47
N THR A 453 -29.77 -1.65 0.68
CA THR A 453 -30.42 -0.53 -0.06
C THR A 453 -29.69 0.80 0.06
N GLY A 454 -28.90 1.03 1.12
CA GLY A 454 -28.06 2.22 1.24
C GLY A 454 -26.95 2.34 0.18
N ALA A 455 -26.67 1.24 -0.54
CA ALA A 455 -25.70 1.23 -1.64
C ALA A 455 -26.34 1.43 -3.03
N TYR A 456 -27.66 1.58 -3.10
CA TYR A 456 -28.35 1.78 -4.37
C TYR A 456 -27.90 3.09 -5.05
N THR A 457 -27.67 3.02 -6.34
CA THR A 457 -27.40 4.17 -7.22
C THR A 457 -28.17 4.01 -8.53
N SER A 458 -28.45 5.11 -9.19
CA SER A 458 -29.05 5.12 -10.53
C SER A 458 -28.03 5.00 -11.67
N LEU A 459 -26.73 4.97 -11.36
CA LEU A 459 -25.65 4.93 -12.36
C LEU A 459 -25.43 3.52 -12.91
N PHE A 460 -25.61 2.51 -12.08
CA PHE A 460 -25.41 1.10 -12.42
C PHE A 460 -26.10 0.19 -11.41
N ASP A 461 -26.34 -1.06 -11.80
CA ASP A 461 -26.82 -2.08 -10.89
C ASP A 461 -25.66 -2.81 -10.20
N SER A 462 -25.84 -3.18 -8.95
CA SER A 462 -24.84 -3.89 -8.14
C SER A 462 -25.42 -5.09 -7.39
N CYS A 463 -24.56 -6.06 -7.10
CA CYS A 463 -24.85 -7.20 -6.23
C CYS A 463 -24.14 -6.98 -4.90
N THR A 464 -24.88 -6.97 -3.79
CA THR A 464 -24.30 -6.70 -2.47
C THR A 464 -24.67 -7.72 -1.41
N LYS A 465 -23.93 -7.76 -0.31
CA LYS A 465 -24.22 -8.53 0.90
C LYS A 465 -23.69 -7.81 2.13
N THR A 466 -24.52 -7.76 3.16
CA THR A 466 -24.21 -7.16 4.45
C THR A 466 -23.97 -8.23 5.50
N ALA A 467 -23.15 -7.93 6.51
CA ALA A 467 -23.11 -8.68 7.76
C ALA A 467 -22.83 -7.79 8.95
N THR A 468 -23.26 -8.25 10.12
CA THR A 468 -22.85 -7.76 11.42
C THR A 468 -22.45 -8.99 12.22
N ALA A 469 -21.13 -9.22 12.31
CA ALA A 469 -20.59 -10.38 12.99
C ALA A 469 -20.33 -10.06 14.46
N GLN A 470 -20.70 -10.97 15.35
CA GLN A 470 -20.38 -10.90 16.76
C GLN A 470 -18.93 -11.32 16.99
N SER A 471 -18.21 -10.61 17.85
CA SER A 471 -16.81 -10.94 18.18
C SER A 471 -16.69 -11.86 19.38
N GLY A 472 -17.68 -11.85 20.27
CA GLY A 472 -17.59 -12.42 21.62
C GLY A 472 -16.67 -11.62 22.55
N GLN A 473 -16.15 -10.46 22.08
CA GLN A 473 -15.35 -9.52 22.87
C GLN A 473 -16.20 -8.32 23.26
N TYR A 474 -15.91 -7.75 24.41
CA TYR A 474 -16.65 -6.62 24.96
C TYR A 474 -15.70 -5.45 25.21
N ASP A 475 -16.20 -4.24 25.00
CA ASP A 475 -15.47 -3.02 25.33
C ASP A 475 -15.49 -2.77 26.86
N GLU A 476 -14.83 -1.71 27.30
CA GLU A 476 -14.76 -1.29 28.70
C GLU A 476 -16.13 -0.98 29.33
N ASN A 477 -17.15 -0.72 28.53
CA ASN A 477 -18.52 -0.46 28.95
C ASN A 477 -19.39 -1.73 28.92
N GLY A 478 -18.84 -2.90 28.59
CA GLY A 478 -19.55 -4.17 28.49
C GLY A 478 -20.40 -4.29 27.23
N VAL A 479 -20.17 -3.46 26.21
CA VAL A 479 -20.86 -3.55 24.91
C VAL A 479 -20.06 -4.48 23.99
N GLU A 480 -20.75 -5.45 23.37
CA GLU A 480 -20.12 -6.39 22.46
C GLU A 480 -19.56 -5.68 21.22
N ILE A 481 -18.26 -5.86 20.96
CA ILE A 481 -17.60 -5.39 19.75
C ILE A 481 -18.14 -6.16 18.56
N LYS A 482 -18.61 -5.45 17.53
CA LYS A 482 -19.17 -6.02 16.31
C LYS A 482 -18.31 -5.67 15.10
N TYR A 483 -18.21 -6.62 14.19
CA TYR A 483 -17.56 -6.41 12.88
C TYR A 483 -18.65 -6.23 11.83
N CYS A 484 -18.74 -5.04 11.28
CA CYS A 484 -19.73 -4.66 10.27
C CYS A 484 -19.11 -4.79 8.87
N TRP A 485 -19.68 -5.67 8.06
CA TRP A 485 -19.19 -5.95 6.71
C TRP A 485 -20.17 -5.47 5.65
N PHE A 486 -19.62 -4.93 4.59
CA PHE A 486 -20.33 -4.69 3.35
C PHE A 486 -19.46 -5.14 2.19
N VAL A 487 -20.00 -5.99 1.32
CA VAL A 487 -19.27 -6.45 0.15
C VAL A 487 -20.21 -6.50 -1.05
N GLY A 488 -19.68 -6.14 -2.22
CA GLY A 488 -20.45 -6.21 -3.44
C GLY A 488 -19.58 -6.06 -4.68
N PHE A 489 -20.20 -6.24 -5.83
CA PHE A 489 -19.56 -6.05 -7.13
C PHE A 489 -20.49 -5.36 -8.12
N PHE A 490 -19.89 -4.68 -9.09
CA PHE A 490 -20.59 -3.88 -10.10
C PHE A 490 -19.79 -3.77 -11.40
N PRO A 491 -20.41 -3.39 -12.54
CA PRO A 491 -21.84 -3.51 -12.83
C PRO A 491 -22.31 -4.99 -12.84
N ILE A 492 -23.62 -5.25 -12.71
CA ILE A 492 -24.12 -6.66 -12.66
C ILE A 492 -23.88 -7.42 -13.97
N GLU A 493 -24.16 -6.80 -15.11
CA GLU A 493 -24.09 -7.48 -16.40
C GLU A 493 -22.68 -7.93 -16.76
N LYS A 494 -21.71 -7.01 -16.59
CA LYS A 494 -20.29 -7.26 -16.83
C LYS A 494 -19.48 -6.79 -15.61
N PRO A 495 -19.42 -7.60 -14.55
CA PRO A 495 -18.74 -7.20 -13.32
C PRO A 495 -17.25 -6.89 -13.56
N ARG A 496 -16.81 -5.73 -13.11
CA ARG A 496 -15.42 -5.27 -13.22
C ARG A 496 -14.74 -5.12 -11.86
N TYR A 497 -15.49 -4.69 -10.84
CA TYR A 497 -14.97 -4.34 -9.55
C TYR A 497 -15.70 -5.07 -8.44
N VAL A 498 -14.94 -5.59 -7.48
CA VAL A 498 -15.44 -6.03 -6.17
C VAL A 498 -14.93 -5.07 -5.13
N ILE A 499 -15.79 -4.65 -4.22
CA ILE A 499 -15.44 -3.82 -3.07
C ILE A 499 -15.86 -4.56 -1.80
N CYS A 500 -14.93 -4.75 -0.86
CA CYS A 500 -15.19 -5.29 0.47
C CYS A 500 -14.81 -4.25 1.52
N ILE A 501 -15.73 -3.93 2.41
CA ILE A 501 -15.57 -2.94 3.47
C ILE A 501 -15.78 -3.64 4.81
N LEU A 502 -14.93 -3.33 5.78
CA LEU A 502 -15.00 -3.74 7.17
C LEU A 502 -14.98 -2.51 8.07
N LYS A 503 -15.86 -2.45 9.07
CA LYS A 503 -15.79 -1.52 10.18
C LYS A 503 -15.81 -2.29 11.49
N GLU A 504 -14.81 -2.04 12.33
CA GLU A 504 -14.81 -2.52 13.73
C GLU A 504 -15.74 -1.63 14.57
N ASN A 505 -16.44 -2.25 15.51
CA ASN A 505 -17.33 -1.57 16.45
C ASN A 505 -18.39 -0.68 15.78
N GLY A 506 -18.94 -1.14 14.64
CA GLY A 506 -20.00 -0.44 13.91
C GLY A 506 -21.40 -0.80 14.36
N SER A 507 -22.40 -0.13 13.78
CA SER A 507 -23.82 -0.39 14.01
C SER A 507 -24.33 -1.59 13.21
N SER A 508 -24.16 -1.54 11.89
CA SER A 508 -24.47 -2.63 10.97
C SER A 508 -23.76 -2.45 9.61
N GLY A 509 -23.58 -3.56 8.88
CA GLY A 509 -23.01 -3.49 7.53
C GLY A 509 -23.82 -2.59 6.60
N GLY A 510 -25.14 -2.61 6.69
CA GLY A 510 -26.02 -1.77 5.87
C GLY A 510 -25.94 -0.27 6.22
N THR A 511 -25.79 0.07 7.50
CA THR A 511 -25.69 1.46 7.95
C THR A 511 -24.30 2.05 7.70
N ASP A 512 -23.26 1.30 8.08
CA ASP A 512 -21.88 1.82 8.05
C ASP A 512 -21.19 1.59 6.71
N GLY A 513 -21.37 0.41 6.09
CA GLY A 513 -20.64 0.03 4.89
C GLY A 513 -21.32 0.40 3.58
N ALA A 514 -22.67 0.41 3.52
CA ALA A 514 -23.37 0.68 2.27
C ALA A 514 -23.11 2.09 1.69
N PRO A 515 -23.11 3.18 2.49
CA PRO A 515 -22.77 4.51 1.97
C PRO A 515 -21.33 4.58 1.44
N VAL A 516 -20.38 3.92 2.12
CA VAL A 516 -18.97 3.87 1.69
C VAL A 516 -18.83 3.09 0.38
N PHE A 517 -19.52 1.96 0.25
CA PHE A 517 -19.56 1.21 -1.01
C PHE A 517 -20.10 2.06 -2.15
N LYS A 518 -21.21 2.77 -1.91
CA LYS A 518 -21.82 3.67 -2.88
C LYS A 518 -20.83 4.74 -3.34
N GLU A 519 -20.20 5.43 -2.40
CA GLU A 519 -19.22 6.49 -2.71
C GLU A 519 -18.05 5.95 -3.54
N ILE A 520 -17.45 4.82 -3.14
CA ILE A 520 -16.34 4.21 -3.87
C ILE A 520 -16.80 3.82 -5.28
N SER A 521 -17.90 3.10 -5.39
CA SER A 521 -18.37 2.56 -6.66
C SER A 521 -18.82 3.63 -7.65
N GLU A 522 -19.51 4.67 -7.20
CA GLU A 522 -19.91 5.82 -8.04
C GLU A 522 -18.68 6.57 -8.55
N ASN A 523 -17.70 6.88 -7.68
CA ASN A 523 -16.48 7.57 -8.08
C ASN A 523 -15.63 6.75 -9.05
N ILE A 524 -15.51 5.42 -8.85
CA ILE A 524 -14.82 4.55 -9.82
C ILE A 524 -15.56 4.57 -11.17
N TYR A 525 -16.89 4.41 -11.16
CA TYR A 525 -17.69 4.35 -12.37
C TYR A 525 -17.58 5.64 -13.19
N ILE A 526 -17.70 6.81 -12.54
CA ILE A 526 -17.56 8.12 -13.19
C ILE A 526 -16.16 8.31 -13.78
N ASN A 527 -15.11 7.89 -13.07
CA ASN A 527 -13.73 7.99 -13.57
C ASN A 527 -13.42 7.05 -14.74
N ASP A 528 -14.11 5.90 -14.84
CA ASP A 528 -13.96 4.97 -15.96
C ASP A 528 -14.68 5.43 -17.23
N MET A 529 -15.69 6.28 -17.07
CA MET A 529 -16.48 6.83 -18.20
C MET A 529 -15.82 8.07 -18.83
N ASN A 530 -14.87 8.71 -18.13
CA ASN A 530 -14.08 9.85 -18.58
C ASN A 530 -12.66 9.45 -19.02
#